data_7348e385c44e63f72480b129fec80515
#
_entry.id   7348e385c44e63f72480b129fec80515
#
_cell.length_a   1.000
_cell.length_b   1.000
_cell.length_c   1.000
_cell.angle_alpha   90.00
_cell.angle_beta   90.00
_cell.angle_gamma   90.00
#
_symmetry.space_group_name_H-M   'P 1'
#
loop_
_entity.id
_entity.type
_entity.pdbx_description
1 polymer ?
#
loop_
_entity_poly.entity_id
_entity_poly.type
_entity_poly.pdbx_seq_one_letter_code
_entity_poly.pdbx_strand_id
1 'polypeptide(L)'
;MKVTDLLPSGYTFTNYSTTKGTYNPTTGKWAIGSFLSGDSQVLRITAVVNPTGDYVNIAEVTASNLPDPNSTPNNGITTENDYAEIATTPAVPMADLSLTKSVVGGNISPIFGATVTFEITVKNSGPQNATGVKVIDMLPSGYEYVVYSSTAGQYFNSTGIWEIGTIPNGSSESLLIGAKVNTTGVYQNIAEVYASNELDPDSTPNNNVSGEDDISSVLLTPVPAVADLSIEKKVINNILNPAVGSQISFSITLTNSGPSNATGVIVKD
;
A
#
# COMPACT_ATOMS: atom_id res chain seq x y z
N MET A 1 2.78 23.20 -49.18
CA MET A 1 3.65 23.27 -48.00
C MET A 1 3.54 21.99 -47.20
N LYS A 2 4.64 21.46 -46.71
CA LYS A 2 4.69 20.24 -45.84
C LYS A 2 5.63 20.51 -44.67
N VAL A 3 5.27 19.95 -43.54
CA VAL A 3 6.09 19.87 -42.35
C VAL A 3 6.27 18.38 -42.01
N THR A 4 7.42 18.03 -41.50
CA THR A 4 7.64 16.69 -40.89
C THR A 4 7.84 16.85 -39.42
N ASP A 5 7.08 16.10 -38.63
CA ASP A 5 7.18 15.93 -37.17
C ASP A 5 6.89 14.46 -36.89
N LEU A 6 7.92 13.62 -36.94
CA LEU A 6 7.82 12.22 -36.62
C LEU A 6 8.18 12.02 -35.15
N LEU A 7 7.23 11.57 -34.35
CA LEU A 7 7.48 11.26 -32.94
C LEU A 7 8.67 10.31 -32.79
N PRO A 8 9.66 10.64 -31.96
CA PRO A 8 10.77 9.75 -31.66
C PRO A 8 10.32 8.55 -30.81
N SER A 9 11.20 7.56 -30.66
CA SER A 9 10.90 6.26 -30.01
C SER A 9 10.44 6.36 -28.55
N GLY A 10 10.72 7.46 -27.86
CA GLY A 10 10.27 7.75 -26.50
C GLY A 10 8.77 8.02 -26.38
N TYR A 11 8.02 8.07 -27.50
CA TYR A 11 6.60 8.35 -27.51
C TYR A 11 5.81 7.35 -28.35
N THR A 12 4.62 7.02 -27.88
CA THR A 12 3.62 6.26 -28.64
C THR A 12 2.48 7.19 -29.04
N PHE A 13 2.29 7.40 -30.35
CA PHE A 13 1.21 8.21 -30.88
C PHE A 13 -0.16 7.73 -30.41
N THR A 14 -1.04 8.66 -30.03
CA THR A 14 -2.44 8.34 -29.67
C THR A 14 -3.45 9.08 -30.56
N ASN A 15 -3.26 10.38 -30.78
CA ASN A 15 -4.19 11.21 -31.54
C ASN A 15 -3.52 12.48 -32.09
N TYR A 16 -4.16 13.13 -33.05
CA TYR A 16 -3.80 14.48 -33.50
C TYR A 16 -5.04 15.34 -33.81
N SER A 17 -4.85 16.64 -33.78
CA SER A 17 -5.78 17.61 -34.33
C SER A 17 -5.02 18.67 -35.13
N THR A 18 -5.62 19.20 -36.17
CA THR A 18 -5.03 20.26 -36.99
C THR A 18 -6.05 21.28 -37.41
N THR A 19 -5.64 22.55 -37.55
CA THR A 19 -6.48 23.63 -38.09
C THR A 19 -6.61 23.55 -39.59
N LYS A 20 -5.62 22.92 -40.28
CA LYS A 20 -5.65 22.76 -41.75
C LYS A 20 -4.81 21.58 -42.20
N GLY A 21 -5.25 20.88 -43.23
CA GLY A 21 -4.53 19.78 -43.84
C GLY A 21 -4.70 18.46 -43.13
N THR A 22 -3.77 17.54 -43.37
CA THR A 22 -3.79 16.17 -42.81
C THR A 22 -2.40 15.79 -42.31
N TYR A 23 -2.36 15.10 -41.18
CA TYR A 23 -1.14 14.55 -40.61
C TYR A 23 -1.14 13.01 -40.72
N ASN A 24 0.00 12.44 -41.09
CA ASN A 24 0.22 11.00 -41.13
C ASN A 24 1.20 10.61 -40.00
N PRO A 25 0.75 9.93 -38.93
CA PRO A 25 1.60 9.64 -37.78
C PRO A 25 2.72 8.61 -38.07
N THR A 26 2.55 7.76 -39.09
CA THR A 26 3.59 6.78 -39.45
C THR A 26 4.79 7.42 -40.15
N THR A 27 4.57 8.51 -40.88
CA THR A 27 5.62 9.21 -41.65
C THR A 27 5.98 10.56 -41.05
N GLY A 28 5.26 11.03 -40.02
CA GLY A 28 5.40 12.36 -39.42
C GLY A 28 4.99 13.50 -40.37
N LYS A 29 4.42 13.24 -41.53
CA LYS A 29 4.16 14.27 -42.54
C LYS A 29 2.82 14.97 -42.32
N TRP A 30 2.90 16.30 -42.11
CA TRP A 30 1.72 17.18 -42.13
C TRP A 30 1.62 17.91 -43.46
N ALA A 31 0.63 17.55 -44.28
CA ALA A 31 0.34 18.17 -45.57
C ALA A 31 -0.66 19.32 -45.37
N ILE A 32 -0.20 20.56 -45.39
CA ILE A 32 -1.00 21.78 -45.10
C ILE A 32 -1.74 22.26 -46.34
N GLY A 33 -1.17 22.06 -47.51
CA GLY A 33 -1.69 22.62 -48.77
C GLY A 33 -1.25 24.08 -48.98
N SER A 34 -2.18 24.92 -49.43
CA SER A 34 -1.90 26.36 -49.63
C SER A 34 -1.84 27.09 -48.29
N PHE A 35 -0.87 27.97 -48.14
CA PHE A 35 -0.61 28.76 -46.96
C PHE A 35 -0.56 30.23 -47.37
N LEU A 36 -1.46 31.05 -46.81
CA LEU A 36 -1.59 32.46 -47.21
C LEU A 36 -0.64 33.34 -46.41
N SER A 37 -0.25 34.48 -46.99
CA SER A 37 0.54 35.47 -46.23
C SER A 37 -0.25 35.95 -45.01
N GLY A 38 0.41 35.94 -43.82
CA GLY A 38 -0.21 36.28 -42.55
C GLY A 38 -0.97 35.16 -41.84
N ASP A 39 -1.13 33.98 -42.47
CA ASP A 39 -1.80 32.83 -41.86
C ASP A 39 -0.91 32.14 -40.82
N SER A 40 -1.56 31.51 -39.82
CA SER A 40 -0.97 30.56 -38.88
C SER A 40 -1.78 29.28 -38.87
N GLN A 41 -1.12 28.14 -38.85
CA GLN A 41 -1.77 26.83 -38.75
C GLN A 41 -1.13 26.06 -37.63
N VAL A 42 -1.92 25.21 -36.92
CA VAL A 42 -1.49 24.45 -35.76
C VAL A 42 -1.75 22.97 -35.96
N LEU A 43 -0.74 22.16 -35.71
CA LEU A 43 -0.85 20.72 -35.48
C LEU A 43 -0.64 20.45 -34.00
N ARG A 44 -1.53 19.67 -33.39
CA ARG A 44 -1.37 19.11 -32.05
C ARG A 44 -1.25 17.62 -32.18
N ILE A 45 -0.18 17.05 -31.65
CA ILE A 45 0.05 15.61 -31.56
C ILE A 45 -0.06 15.22 -30.08
N THR A 46 -0.86 14.20 -29.80
CA THR A 46 -0.97 13.62 -28.45
C THR A 46 -0.31 12.25 -28.45
N ALA A 47 0.51 11.99 -27.45
CA ALA A 47 1.27 10.76 -27.35
C ALA A 47 1.40 10.31 -25.88
N VAL A 48 1.60 9.00 -25.68
CA VAL A 48 2.00 8.42 -24.40
C VAL A 48 3.52 8.43 -24.34
N VAL A 49 4.07 8.84 -23.20
CA VAL A 49 5.51 8.78 -22.92
C VAL A 49 5.89 7.34 -22.59
N ASN A 50 6.83 6.77 -23.32
CA ASN A 50 7.34 5.42 -23.11
C ASN A 50 8.37 5.42 -21.97
N PRO A 51 8.62 4.28 -21.30
CA PRO A 51 9.62 4.20 -20.24
C PRO A 51 11.06 4.35 -20.73
N THR A 52 11.32 4.11 -22.02
CA THR A 52 12.63 4.22 -22.67
C THR A 52 12.48 4.74 -24.09
N GLY A 53 13.51 5.36 -24.64
CA GLY A 53 13.56 5.83 -26.01
C GLY A 53 14.26 7.17 -26.16
N ASP A 54 14.17 7.77 -27.36
CA ASP A 54 14.60 9.12 -27.64
C ASP A 54 13.43 10.07 -27.38
N TYR A 55 13.67 11.15 -26.67
CA TYR A 55 12.65 12.13 -26.26
C TYR A 55 12.85 13.51 -26.87
N VAL A 56 13.73 13.64 -27.85
CA VAL A 56 13.88 14.88 -28.65
C VAL A 56 12.92 14.83 -29.81
N ASN A 57 11.84 15.62 -29.76
CA ASN A 57 10.90 15.72 -30.87
C ASN A 57 11.28 16.89 -31.76
N ILE A 58 11.34 16.64 -33.08
CA ILE A 58 11.81 17.58 -34.10
C ILE A 58 10.69 17.83 -35.10
N ALA A 59 10.50 19.10 -35.43
CA ALA A 59 9.64 19.53 -36.51
C ALA A 59 10.43 20.40 -37.51
N GLU A 60 10.28 20.12 -38.81
CA GLU A 60 10.95 20.87 -39.87
C GLU A 60 9.99 21.09 -41.05
N VAL A 61 10.08 22.27 -41.67
CA VAL A 61 9.43 22.48 -42.96
C VAL A 61 10.18 21.69 -44.04
N THR A 62 9.51 20.70 -44.62
CA THR A 62 10.18 19.78 -45.57
C THR A 62 9.81 20.02 -47.05
N ALA A 63 8.87 20.88 -47.33
CA ALA A 63 8.58 21.32 -48.71
C ALA A 63 7.78 22.62 -48.77
N SER A 64 8.23 23.54 -49.65
CA SER A 64 7.51 24.72 -50.11
C SER A 64 7.64 24.86 -51.63
N ASN A 65 6.65 25.41 -52.29
CA ASN A 65 6.70 25.68 -53.74
C ASN A 65 7.42 27.00 -54.06
N LEU A 66 7.61 27.86 -53.05
CA LEU A 66 8.32 29.10 -53.16
C LEU A 66 9.61 29.05 -52.31
N PRO A 67 10.67 29.73 -52.77
CA PRO A 67 11.91 29.83 -51.97
C PRO A 67 11.64 30.59 -50.69
N ASP A 68 12.30 30.17 -49.62
CA ASP A 68 12.37 30.88 -48.35
C ASP A 68 13.74 31.61 -48.32
N PRO A 69 13.75 32.93 -48.04
CA PRO A 69 15.00 33.71 -48.14
C PRO A 69 16.01 33.41 -47.02
N ASN A 70 15.59 32.79 -45.92
CA ASN A 70 16.42 32.59 -44.71
C ASN A 70 16.42 31.16 -44.18
N SER A 71 15.84 30.21 -44.94
CA SER A 71 15.89 28.77 -44.63
C SER A 71 15.78 27.91 -45.90
N THR A 72 16.27 26.68 -45.78
CA THR A 72 16.18 25.67 -46.88
C THR A 72 15.44 24.47 -46.39
N PRO A 73 14.22 24.17 -46.90
CA PRO A 73 13.42 23.06 -46.46
C PRO A 73 14.16 21.70 -46.50
N ASN A 74 13.99 20.89 -45.42
CA ASN A 74 14.50 19.52 -45.34
C ASN A 74 16.04 19.42 -45.35
N ASN A 75 16.75 20.36 -44.71
CA ASN A 75 18.22 20.33 -44.64
C ASN A 75 18.76 20.02 -43.22
N GLY A 76 17.87 19.96 -42.18
CA GLY A 76 18.20 19.62 -40.82
C GLY A 76 19.08 20.66 -40.11
N ILE A 77 19.13 21.91 -40.61
CA ILE A 77 19.95 22.96 -39.99
C ILE A 77 19.19 23.59 -38.81
N THR A 78 19.63 23.29 -37.60
CA THR A 78 18.98 23.68 -36.34
C THR A 78 18.94 25.18 -36.06
N THR A 79 19.75 25.98 -36.78
CA THR A 79 19.80 27.43 -36.65
C THR A 79 18.85 28.15 -37.60
N GLU A 80 18.25 27.46 -38.54
CA GLU A 80 17.25 28.02 -39.46
C GLU A 80 15.88 28.12 -38.77
N ASN A 81 15.03 29.03 -39.24
CA ASN A 81 13.74 29.31 -38.59
C ASN A 81 12.61 28.35 -39.06
N ASP A 82 12.91 27.45 -39.95
CA ASP A 82 12.02 26.38 -40.43
C ASP A 82 12.24 25.05 -39.68
N TYR A 83 13.19 25.01 -38.71
CA TYR A 83 13.50 23.90 -37.84
C TYR A 83 13.16 24.26 -36.38
N ALA A 84 12.60 23.29 -35.64
CA ALA A 84 12.37 23.38 -34.20
C ALA A 84 12.48 22.02 -33.53
N GLU A 85 13.06 22.00 -32.34
CA GLU A 85 13.14 20.78 -31.52
C GLU A 85 12.78 21.09 -30.07
N ILE A 86 12.28 20.06 -29.38
CA ILE A 86 12.05 20.10 -27.94
C ILE A 86 12.38 18.74 -27.32
N ALA A 87 13.15 18.75 -26.26
CA ALA A 87 13.42 17.59 -25.45
C ALA A 87 12.54 17.56 -24.19
N THR A 88 12.06 16.38 -23.81
CA THR A 88 11.46 16.18 -22.51
C THR A 88 12.29 15.19 -21.70
N THR A 89 12.18 15.24 -20.37
CA THR A 89 12.82 14.30 -19.46
C THR A 89 11.70 13.55 -18.75
N PRO A 90 11.40 12.29 -19.14
CA PRO A 90 10.40 11.49 -18.46
C PRO A 90 10.76 11.27 -17.00
N ALA A 91 9.77 11.40 -16.13
CA ALA A 91 9.90 11.02 -14.73
C ALA A 91 9.39 9.59 -14.54
N VAL A 92 10.13 8.77 -13.77
CA VAL A 92 9.66 7.45 -13.35
C VAL A 92 8.54 7.64 -12.33
N PRO A 93 7.40 6.94 -12.48
CA PRO A 93 6.37 6.95 -11.45
C PRO A 93 6.93 6.46 -10.11
N MET A 94 6.69 7.22 -9.05
CA MET A 94 7.17 6.91 -7.69
C MET A 94 6.00 6.97 -6.71
N ALA A 95 5.96 5.98 -5.82
CA ALA A 95 5.12 5.94 -4.63
C ALA A 95 6.03 5.72 -3.43
N ASP A 96 5.62 6.20 -2.26
CA ASP A 96 6.34 6.09 -1.00
C ASP A 96 5.41 5.36 -0.02
N LEU A 97 5.64 4.05 0.15
CA LEU A 97 4.79 3.12 0.88
C LEU A 97 5.41 2.77 2.23
N SER A 98 4.84 3.29 3.29
CA SER A 98 5.22 2.92 4.64
C SER A 98 4.20 1.99 5.29
N LEU A 99 4.68 1.10 6.19
CA LEU A 99 3.87 0.11 6.89
C LEU A 99 4.04 0.21 8.39
N THR A 100 2.94 0.19 9.12
CA THR A 100 2.94 0.06 10.58
C THR A 100 2.17 -1.18 11.00
N LYS A 101 2.63 -1.83 12.08
CA LYS A 101 1.99 -3.01 12.66
C LYS A 101 1.88 -2.87 14.16
N SER A 102 0.70 -3.18 14.71
CA SER A 102 0.42 -3.12 16.14
C SER A 102 -0.55 -4.22 16.59
N VAL A 103 -0.77 -4.33 17.89
CA VAL A 103 -1.86 -5.11 18.48
C VAL A 103 -2.94 -4.16 18.96
N VAL A 104 -4.17 -4.37 18.54
CA VAL A 104 -5.31 -3.60 18.99
C VAL A 104 -5.45 -3.70 20.52
N GLY A 105 -5.52 -2.55 21.20
CA GLY A 105 -5.54 -2.49 22.66
C GLY A 105 -4.18 -2.62 23.35
N GLY A 106 -3.08 -2.81 22.59
CA GLY A 106 -1.69 -2.72 23.09
C GLY A 106 -1.25 -3.84 24.04
N ASN A 107 -2.04 -4.92 24.22
CA ASN A 107 -1.66 -6.02 25.10
C ASN A 107 -0.63 -6.95 24.42
N ILE A 108 0.63 -6.81 24.79
CA ILE A 108 1.74 -7.63 24.28
C ILE A 108 1.97 -8.91 25.10
N SER A 109 1.26 -9.13 26.21
CA SER A 109 1.37 -10.31 27.06
C SER A 109 0.00 -10.98 27.26
N PRO A 110 -0.65 -11.43 26.16
CA PRO A 110 -1.93 -12.10 26.24
C PRO A 110 -1.80 -13.46 26.93
N ILE A 111 -2.88 -13.95 27.53
CA ILE A 111 -2.91 -15.34 28.02
C ILE A 111 -3.01 -16.33 26.86
N PHE A 112 -2.43 -17.53 27.01
CA PHE A 112 -2.61 -18.60 26.05
C PHE A 112 -4.10 -18.91 25.82
N GLY A 113 -4.47 -19.12 24.56
CA GLY A 113 -5.86 -19.36 24.16
C GLY A 113 -6.71 -18.11 23.97
N ALA A 114 -6.22 -16.91 24.36
CA ALA A 114 -6.89 -15.66 24.05
C ALA A 114 -6.83 -15.34 22.56
N THR A 115 -7.79 -14.54 22.09
CA THR A 115 -7.74 -13.95 20.75
C THR A 115 -7.13 -12.56 20.84
N VAL A 116 -6.15 -12.28 19.97
CA VAL A 116 -5.56 -10.97 19.75
C VAL A 116 -5.92 -10.49 18.35
N THR A 117 -5.89 -9.19 18.12
CA THR A 117 -6.09 -8.61 16.80
C THR A 117 -4.86 -7.82 16.42
N PHE A 118 -4.20 -8.20 15.34
CA PHE A 118 -3.14 -7.41 14.71
C PHE A 118 -3.76 -6.39 13.79
N GLU A 119 -3.23 -5.17 13.81
CA GLU A 119 -3.57 -4.09 12.90
C GLU A 119 -2.35 -3.76 12.06
N ILE A 120 -2.52 -3.79 10.75
CA ILE A 120 -1.52 -3.42 9.75
C ILE A 120 -2.08 -2.22 8.99
N THR A 121 -1.32 -1.14 8.90
CA THR A 121 -1.69 0.04 8.12
C THR A 121 -0.60 0.34 7.12
N VAL A 122 -0.98 0.44 5.83
CA VAL A 122 -0.10 0.88 4.74
C VAL A 122 -0.51 2.27 4.33
N LYS A 123 0.46 3.17 4.22
CA LYS A 123 0.28 4.56 3.80
C LYS A 123 1.09 4.83 2.54
N ASN A 124 0.51 5.55 1.60
CA ASN A 124 1.22 6.10 0.46
C ASN A 124 1.46 7.60 0.68
N SER A 125 2.70 8.01 0.94
CA SER A 125 3.13 9.41 1.08
C SER A 125 3.81 9.95 -0.18
N GLY A 126 3.94 9.10 -1.20
CA GLY A 126 4.62 9.43 -2.46
C GLY A 126 3.84 10.40 -3.34
N PRO A 127 4.50 10.96 -4.36
CA PRO A 127 3.87 11.96 -5.20
C PRO A 127 2.75 11.39 -6.08
N GLN A 128 2.72 10.07 -6.31
CA GLN A 128 1.74 9.42 -7.19
C GLN A 128 0.94 8.35 -6.44
N ASN A 129 -0.13 7.87 -7.08
CA ASN A 129 -0.87 6.72 -6.58
C ASN A 129 0.02 5.47 -6.65
N ALA A 130 -0.01 4.64 -5.61
CA ALA A 130 0.57 3.31 -5.65
C ALA A 130 -0.45 2.32 -6.22
N THR A 131 -0.05 1.53 -7.23
CA THR A 131 -0.92 0.55 -7.90
C THR A 131 -0.37 -0.87 -7.76
N GLY A 132 -1.23 -1.88 -7.83
CA GLY A 132 -0.82 -3.27 -7.66
C GLY A 132 -0.27 -3.58 -6.26
N VAL A 133 -0.61 -2.78 -5.26
CA VAL A 133 -0.09 -2.90 -3.90
C VAL A 133 -0.56 -4.21 -3.27
N LYS A 134 0.41 -4.95 -2.74
CA LYS A 134 0.20 -6.15 -1.92
C LYS A 134 1.07 -6.08 -0.68
N VAL A 135 0.57 -6.66 0.41
CA VAL A 135 1.30 -6.83 1.68
C VAL A 135 1.34 -8.31 2.01
N ILE A 136 2.45 -8.78 2.56
CA ILE A 136 2.56 -10.11 3.15
C ILE A 136 2.51 -10.00 4.68
N ASP A 137 1.62 -10.76 5.31
CA ASP A 137 1.52 -10.97 6.74
C ASP A 137 1.11 -12.43 6.99
N MET A 138 2.08 -13.32 7.02
CA MET A 138 1.84 -14.72 7.34
C MET A 138 1.92 -14.92 8.85
N LEU A 139 0.81 -15.28 9.48
CA LEU A 139 0.78 -15.57 10.91
C LEU A 139 1.79 -16.68 11.26
N PRO A 140 2.72 -16.44 12.21
CA PRO A 140 3.67 -17.46 12.64
C PRO A 140 3.01 -18.55 13.49
N SER A 141 3.73 -19.64 13.76
CA SER A 141 3.22 -20.85 14.43
C SER A 141 2.64 -20.65 15.83
N GLY A 142 2.92 -19.51 16.45
CA GLY A 142 2.34 -19.13 17.74
C GLY A 142 0.87 -18.72 17.68
N TYR A 143 0.28 -18.67 16.50
CA TYR A 143 -1.10 -18.20 16.28
C TYR A 143 -1.89 -19.12 15.40
N GLU A 144 -3.20 -19.18 15.68
CA GLU A 144 -4.22 -19.79 14.81
C GLU A 144 -5.11 -18.68 14.26
N TYR A 145 -5.23 -18.61 12.93
CA TYR A 145 -6.08 -17.62 12.27
C TYR A 145 -7.56 -17.80 12.66
N VAL A 146 -8.25 -16.67 12.89
CA VAL A 146 -9.68 -16.65 13.25
C VAL A 146 -10.49 -15.90 12.20
N VAL A 147 -10.14 -14.65 11.93
CA VAL A 147 -10.93 -13.75 11.06
C VAL A 147 -10.06 -12.59 10.59
N TYR A 148 -10.46 -11.96 9.49
CA TYR A 148 -9.90 -10.65 9.10
C TYR A 148 -11.01 -9.66 8.73
N SER A 149 -10.66 -8.39 8.73
CA SER A 149 -11.38 -7.30 8.05
C SER A 149 -10.38 -6.31 7.48
N SER A 150 -10.71 -5.69 6.36
CA SER A 150 -9.86 -4.70 5.69
C SER A 150 -10.67 -3.52 5.18
N THR A 151 -10.04 -2.36 5.05
CA THR A 151 -10.65 -1.16 4.45
C THR A 151 -10.71 -1.26 2.93
N ALA A 152 -9.75 -2.00 2.33
CA ALA A 152 -9.70 -2.27 0.88
C ALA A 152 -9.17 -3.68 0.61
N GLY A 153 -9.53 -4.23 -0.54
CA GLY A 153 -8.98 -5.47 -1.06
C GLY A 153 -9.36 -6.73 -0.28
N GLN A 154 -8.54 -7.77 -0.41
CA GLN A 154 -8.80 -9.10 0.18
C GLN A 154 -7.51 -9.70 0.78
N TYR A 155 -7.64 -10.28 1.98
CA TYR A 155 -6.56 -11.03 2.64
C TYR A 155 -6.77 -12.55 2.49
N PHE A 156 -5.71 -13.26 2.13
CA PHE A 156 -5.67 -14.71 1.96
C PHE A 156 -4.82 -15.35 3.06
N ASN A 157 -5.45 -15.84 4.11
CA ASN A 157 -4.73 -16.39 5.27
C ASN A 157 -3.84 -17.60 4.95
N SER A 158 -4.10 -18.33 3.85
CA SER A 158 -3.26 -19.46 3.43
C SER A 158 -1.90 -19.05 2.85
N THR A 159 -1.79 -17.84 2.32
CA THR A 159 -0.56 -17.26 1.74
C THR A 159 -0.02 -16.09 2.55
N GLY A 160 -0.83 -15.54 3.46
CA GLY A 160 -0.54 -14.29 4.16
C GLY A 160 -0.59 -13.04 3.28
N ILE A 161 -1.07 -13.14 2.05
CA ILE A 161 -1.12 -12.01 1.12
C ILE A 161 -2.41 -11.20 1.31
N TRP A 162 -2.27 -9.90 1.49
CA TRP A 162 -3.33 -8.92 1.39
C TRP A 162 -3.20 -8.18 0.07
N GLU A 163 -4.13 -8.42 -0.86
CA GLU A 163 -4.20 -7.73 -2.15
C GLU A 163 -5.04 -6.46 -2.00
N ILE A 164 -4.38 -5.30 -1.97
CA ILE A 164 -5.01 -4.00 -1.74
C ILE A 164 -5.48 -3.39 -3.07
N GLY A 165 -4.62 -3.44 -4.10
CA GLY A 165 -4.84 -2.80 -5.39
C GLY A 165 -4.23 -1.41 -5.45
N THR A 166 -5.03 -0.34 -5.41
CA THR A 166 -4.55 1.05 -5.53
C THR A 166 -4.69 1.79 -4.20
N ILE A 167 -3.60 2.44 -3.75
CA ILE A 167 -3.61 3.40 -2.64
C ILE A 167 -3.31 4.78 -3.22
N PRO A 168 -4.28 5.71 -3.23
CA PRO A 168 -4.06 7.08 -3.70
C PRO A 168 -2.96 7.80 -2.90
N ASN A 169 -2.28 8.75 -3.54
CA ASN A 169 -1.33 9.62 -2.84
C ASN A 169 -1.96 10.28 -1.61
N GLY A 170 -1.28 10.25 -0.47
CA GLY A 170 -1.73 10.78 0.82
C GLY A 170 -2.72 9.89 1.56
N SER A 171 -3.15 8.75 1.00
CA SER A 171 -4.13 7.83 1.58
C SER A 171 -3.47 6.65 2.31
N SER A 172 -4.28 5.96 3.13
CA SER A 172 -3.87 4.75 3.85
C SER A 172 -4.97 3.71 3.79
N GLU A 173 -4.56 2.42 3.85
CA GLU A 173 -5.46 1.28 3.97
C GLU A 173 -5.05 0.43 5.17
N SER A 174 -6.02 -0.23 5.81
CA SER A 174 -5.79 -1.01 7.02
C SER A 174 -6.38 -2.43 6.92
N LEU A 175 -5.63 -3.38 7.52
CA LEU A 175 -6.03 -4.78 7.67
C LEU A 175 -6.00 -5.13 9.17
N LEU A 176 -7.08 -5.75 9.64
CA LEU A 176 -7.18 -6.36 10.96
C LEU A 176 -7.16 -7.88 10.82
N ILE A 177 -6.27 -8.56 11.55
CA ILE A 177 -6.19 -10.02 11.60
C ILE A 177 -6.43 -10.48 13.04
N GLY A 178 -7.56 -11.16 13.27
CA GLY A 178 -7.86 -11.84 14.52
C GLY A 178 -7.18 -13.20 14.56
N ALA A 179 -6.42 -13.47 15.63
CA ALA A 179 -5.65 -14.67 15.80
C ALA A 179 -5.73 -15.20 17.25
N LYS A 180 -5.89 -16.50 17.43
CA LYS A 180 -5.85 -17.16 18.73
C LYS A 180 -4.42 -17.51 19.08
N VAL A 181 -4.01 -17.20 20.30
CA VAL A 181 -2.65 -17.42 20.80
C VAL A 181 -2.47 -18.87 21.21
N ASN A 182 -1.55 -19.59 20.58
CA ASN A 182 -1.18 -20.97 20.90
C ASN A 182 -0.33 -21.04 22.18
N THR A 183 -0.22 -22.23 22.77
CA THR A 183 0.63 -22.47 23.96
C THR A 183 2.10 -22.55 23.64
N THR A 184 2.48 -22.75 22.39
CA THR A 184 3.86 -22.83 21.90
C THR A 184 3.94 -22.27 20.48
N GLY A 185 5.11 -21.84 20.06
CA GLY A 185 5.37 -21.37 18.70
C GLY A 185 6.22 -20.10 18.65
N VAL A 186 6.33 -19.52 17.47
CA VAL A 186 6.96 -18.22 17.25
C VAL A 186 5.88 -17.14 17.39
N TYR A 187 6.16 -16.11 18.18
CA TYR A 187 5.19 -15.04 18.48
C TYR A 187 5.55 -13.67 17.88
N GLN A 188 6.65 -13.58 17.15
CA GLN A 188 6.96 -12.40 16.36
C GLN A 188 6.19 -12.49 15.04
N ASN A 189 5.26 -11.57 14.83
CA ASN A 189 4.50 -11.44 13.59
C ASN A 189 5.04 -10.25 12.80
N ILE A 190 5.41 -10.47 11.52
CA ILE A 190 6.02 -9.50 10.62
C ILE A 190 5.08 -9.26 9.46
N ALA A 191 4.96 -8.00 9.04
CA ALA A 191 4.29 -7.62 7.81
C ALA A 191 5.22 -6.75 6.97
N GLU A 192 5.16 -6.89 5.65
CA GLU A 192 6.00 -6.17 4.68
C GLU A 192 5.20 -5.88 3.42
N VAL A 193 5.46 -4.76 2.77
CA VAL A 193 4.96 -4.52 1.41
C VAL A 193 5.56 -5.57 0.49
N TYR A 194 4.71 -6.36 -0.14
CA TYR A 194 5.13 -7.48 -0.99
C TYR A 194 5.33 -7.06 -2.44
N ALA A 195 4.54 -6.10 -2.92
CA ALA A 195 4.61 -5.60 -4.31
C ALA A 195 3.98 -4.22 -4.44
N SER A 196 4.52 -3.42 -5.35
CA SER A 196 3.96 -2.20 -5.95
C SER A 196 4.43 -2.10 -7.39
N ASN A 197 3.66 -1.45 -8.26
CA ASN A 197 4.07 -1.17 -9.64
C ASN A 197 4.98 0.06 -9.75
N GLU A 198 4.81 1.01 -8.85
CA GLU A 198 5.62 2.22 -8.76
C GLU A 198 6.86 1.96 -7.91
N LEU A 199 7.97 2.65 -8.24
CA LEU A 199 9.17 2.61 -7.42
C LEU A 199 8.95 3.34 -6.11
N ASP A 200 9.47 2.76 -5.04
CA ASP A 200 9.59 3.38 -3.74
C ASP A 200 11.03 3.90 -3.59
N PRO A 201 11.24 5.18 -3.19
CA PRO A 201 12.58 5.76 -3.18
C PRO A 201 13.48 5.27 -2.05
N ASP A 202 12.94 4.76 -0.95
CA ASP A 202 13.68 4.41 0.26
C ASP A 202 13.38 3.00 0.80
N SER A 203 12.52 2.24 0.10
CA SER A 203 12.25 0.83 0.41
C SER A 203 12.17 -0.04 -0.85
N THR A 204 12.36 -1.34 -0.67
CA THR A 204 12.26 -2.34 -1.75
C THR A 204 11.33 -3.46 -1.32
N PRO A 205 10.17 -3.62 -1.97
CA PRO A 205 9.20 -4.63 -1.60
C PRO A 205 9.78 -6.05 -1.52
N ASN A 206 9.37 -6.81 -0.48
CA ASN A 206 9.68 -8.23 -0.29
C ASN A 206 11.20 -8.55 -0.21
N ASN A 207 11.98 -7.69 0.44
CA ASN A 207 13.42 -7.89 0.64
C ASN A 207 13.80 -8.23 2.10
N ASN A 208 12.85 -8.14 3.03
CA ASN A 208 12.99 -8.44 4.46
C ASN A 208 14.10 -7.61 5.15
N VAL A 209 14.29 -6.36 4.75
CA VAL A 209 15.28 -5.44 5.34
C VAL A 209 14.63 -4.62 6.44
N SER A 210 14.90 -4.95 7.69
CA SER A 210 14.27 -4.36 8.89
C SER A 210 14.55 -2.87 9.15
N GLY A 211 15.28 -2.20 8.30
CA GLY A 211 15.58 -0.76 8.38
C GLY A 211 14.76 0.09 7.42
N GLU A 212 14.03 -0.53 6.52
CA GLU A 212 13.13 0.14 5.58
C GLU A 212 11.77 0.41 6.26
N ASP A 213 11.00 1.35 5.75
CA ASP A 213 9.72 1.75 6.36
C ASP A 213 8.51 0.95 5.83
N ASP A 214 8.72 0.11 4.82
CA ASP A 214 7.73 -0.80 4.24
C ASP A 214 7.57 -2.12 5.00
N ILE A 215 8.33 -2.33 6.10
CA ILE A 215 8.29 -3.51 6.96
C ILE A 215 8.07 -3.14 8.43
N SER A 216 7.24 -3.91 9.13
CA SER A 216 7.01 -3.72 10.56
C SER A 216 6.70 -5.04 11.24
N SER A 217 7.04 -5.16 12.53
CA SER A 217 6.80 -6.36 13.31
C SER A 217 6.31 -6.08 14.72
N VAL A 218 5.60 -7.06 15.27
CA VAL A 218 5.17 -7.08 16.66
C VAL A 218 5.58 -8.42 17.30
N LEU A 219 6.23 -8.37 18.46
CA LEU A 219 6.55 -9.53 19.28
C LEU A 219 5.60 -9.57 20.48
N LEU A 220 4.85 -10.66 20.62
CA LEU A 220 4.10 -10.93 21.85
C LEU A 220 4.88 -11.87 22.76
N THR A 221 4.63 -11.75 24.07
CA THR A 221 5.18 -12.60 25.14
C THR A 221 4.02 -13.25 25.91
N PRO A 222 3.33 -14.24 25.33
CA PRO A 222 2.16 -14.83 25.95
C PRO A 222 2.47 -15.50 27.29
N VAL A 223 1.51 -15.45 28.20
CA VAL A 223 1.64 -15.98 29.55
C VAL A 223 0.54 -17.01 29.86
N PRO A 224 0.78 -17.96 30.79
CA PRO A 224 -0.28 -18.87 31.24
C PRO A 224 -1.38 -18.10 31.97
N ALA A 225 -2.60 -18.64 31.92
CA ALA A 225 -3.68 -18.16 32.78
C ALA A 225 -3.38 -18.49 34.24
N VAL A 226 -3.50 -17.51 35.13
CA VAL A 226 -3.25 -17.67 36.56
C VAL A 226 -4.47 -17.19 37.35
N ALA A 227 -5.00 -18.09 38.21
CA ALA A 227 -6.02 -17.75 39.19
C ALA A 227 -5.42 -17.80 40.59
N ASP A 228 -5.83 -16.88 41.47
CA ASP A 228 -5.45 -16.83 42.86
C ASP A 228 -6.71 -17.00 43.72
N LEU A 229 -6.94 -18.22 44.20
CA LEU A 229 -8.12 -18.58 44.94
C LEU A 229 -7.89 -18.55 46.44
N SER A 230 -8.75 -17.82 47.13
CA SER A 230 -8.79 -17.81 48.60
C SER A 230 -10.18 -18.19 49.08
N ILE A 231 -10.21 -18.81 50.27
CA ILE A 231 -11.45 -19.21 50.91
C ILE A 231 -11.52 -18.67 52.33
N GLU A 232 -12.69 -18.15 52.71
CA GLU A 232 -12.95 -17.70 54.06
C GLU A 232 -14.20 -18.42 54.58
N LYS A 233 -14.16 -18.90 55.83
CA LYS A 233 -15.30 -19.51 56.52
C LYS A 233 -15.62 -18.78 57.79
N LYS A 234 -16.86 -18.37 57.97
CA LYS A 234 -17.35 -17.65 59.16
C LYS A 234 -18.64 -18.26 59.69
N VAL A 235 -18.81 -18.10 61.00
CA VAL A 235 -20.15 -18.34 61.61
C VAL A 235 -20.99 -17.08 61.39
N ILE A 236 -22.16 -17.24 60.86
CA ILE A 236 -23.11 -16.15 60.67
C ILE A 236 -23.52 -15.57 62.02
N ASN A 237 -23.58 -14.23 62.11
CA ASN A 237 -23.81 -13.45 63.35
C ASN A 237 -22.76 -13.67 64.44
N ASN A 238 -21.60 -14.20 64.13
CA ASN A 238 -20.47 -14.42 65.03
C ASN A 238 -20.80 -15.21 66.30
N ILE A 239 -21.75 -16.16 66.25
CA ILE A 239 -22.16 -16.99 67.41
C ILE A 239 -21.12 -18.09 67.60
N LEU A 240 -20.04 -17.79 68.34
CA LEU A 240 -18.93 -18.74 68.56
C LEU A 240 -19.21 -19.78 69.64
N ASN A 241 -20.22 -19.58 70.51
CA ASN A 241 -20.58 -20.45 71.60
C ASN A 241 -22.07 -20.82 71.53
N PRO A 242 -22.52 -21.59 70.52
CA PRO A 242 -23.91 -21.96 70.36
C PRO A 242 -24.30 -23.00 71.43
N ALA A 243 -25.57 -22.95 71.90
CA ALA A 243 -26.09 -23.92 72.80
C ALA A 243 -26.22 -25.32 72.14
N VAL A 244 -26.03 -26.41 72.89
CA VAL A 244 -26.21 -27.76 72.37
C VAL A 244 -27.66 -27.93 71.93
N GLY A 245 -27.85 -28.41 70.67
CA GLY A 245 -29.17 -28.60 70.07
C GLY A 245 -29.70 -27.35 69.32
N SER A 246 -29.02 -26.21 69.37
CA SER A 246 -29.38 -25.05 68.56
C SER A 246 -28.85 -25.19 67.12
N GLN A 247 -29.52 -24.51 66.22
CA GLN A 247 -29.04 -24.40 64.79
C GLN A 247 -27.97 -23.33 64.67
N ILE A 248 -26.95 -23.62 63.88
CA ILE A 248 -25.89 -22.69 63.54
C ILE A 248 -25.68 -22.66 62.02
N SER A 249 -25.39 -21.50 61.47
CA SER A 249 -25.14 -21.35 60.07
C SER A 249 -23.71 -20.84 59.81
N PHE A 250 -23.07 -21.41 58.80
CA PHE A 250 -21.77 -21.01 58.34
C PHE A 250 -21.87 -20.30 56.98
N SER A 251 -21.05 -19.30 56.76
CA SER A 251 -20.81 -18.74 55.42
C SER A 251 -19.45 -19.18 54.92
N ILE A 252 -19.36 -19.57 53.67
CA ILE A 252 -18.13 -19.84 52.96
C ILE A 252 -18.05 -18.86 51.82
N THR A 253 -16.99 -18.06 51.79
CA THR A 253 -16.72 -17.08 50.73
C THR A 253 -15.51 -17.54 49.95
N LEU A 254 -15.66 -17.74 48.65
CA LEU A 254 -14.57 -18.03 47.71
C LEU A 254 -14.26 -16.77 46.91
N THR A 255 -13.00 -16.36 46.87
CA THR A 255 -12.55 -15.19 46.11
C THR A 255 -11.46 -15.60 45.12
N ASN A 256 -11.49 -15.09 43.91
CA ASN A 256 -10.43 -15.17 42.93
C ASN A 256 -9.80 -13.77 42.79
N SER A 257 -8.59 -13.59 43.33
CA SER A 257 -7.80 -12.36 43.24
C SER A 257 -6.79 -12.39 42.08
N GLY A 258 -6.74 -13.48 41.31
CA GLY A 258 -5.85 -13.65 40.18
C GLY A 258 -6.31 -12.91 38.93
N PRO A 259 -5.39 -12.69 37.98
CA PRO A 259 -5.67 -11.96 36.75
C PRO A 259 -6.53 -12.75 35.74
N SER A 260 -6.71 -14.07 35.96
CA SER A 260 -7.47 -14.92 35.04
C SER A 260 -8.69 -15.56 35.69
N ASN A 261 -9.68 -15.92 34.89
CA ASN A 261 -10.84 -16.67 35.36
C ASN A 261 -10.42 -18.06 35.86
N ALA A 262 -10.89 -18.45 37.02
CA ALA A 262 -10.77 -19.82 37.53
C ALA A 262 -11.91 -20.68 37.00
N THR A 263 -11.60 -21.86 36.48
CA THR A 263 -12.60 -22.84 35.99
C THR A 263 -12.42 -24.16 36.71
N GLY A 264 -13.50 -24.97 36.79
CA GLY A 264 -13.45 -26.28 37.43
C GLY A 264 -13.20 -26.21 38.93
N VAL A 265 -13.54 -25.11 39.60
CA VAL A 265 -13.35 -24.92 41.01
C VAL A 265 -14.31 -25.78 41.82
N ILE A 266 -13.79 -26.59 42.74
CA ILE A 266 -14.56 -27.41 43.66
C ILE A 266 -14.16 -27.02 45.07
N VAL A 267 -15.14 -26.75 45.91
CA VAL A 267 -14.98 -26.52 47.35
C VAL A 267 -15.52 -27.74 48.08
N LYS A 268 -14.74 -28.25 49.02
CA LYS A 268 -15.17 -29.33 49.96
C LYS A 268 -15.30 -28.74 51.35
N ASP A 269 -16.45 -28.94 51.96
CA ASP A 269 -16.76 -28.56 53.36
C ASP A 269 -17.01 -29.82 54.24
#